data_5e84936fb7b404dc06856d04989d0346
#
_entry.id   5e84936fb7b404dc06856d04989d0346
#
_cell.length_a   1.000
_cell.length_b   1.000
_cell.length_c   1.000
_cell.angle_alpha   90.00
_cell.angle_beta   90.00
_cell.angle_gamma   90.00
#
_symmetry.space_group_name_H-M   'P 1'
#
loop_
_entity.id
_entity.type
_entity.pdbx_description
1 polymer ?
#
loop_
_entity_poly.entity_id
_entity_poly.type
_entity_poly.pdbx_seq_one_letter_code
_entity_poly.pdbx_strand_id
1 'polypeptide(L)'
;MLVVALVAVPLAVVLGAFLDRSSYLLASIAVIVLSMVPFFASFERGRPQARELVVLAVMVALAVAARAAFAFVPSFKLMAAVVMLTGIALGASRGFLAGSLAAFVSNFMFGQGPWTPWQMLAFGLCGGVFGFLAERGAVPRASWSAKTRLLVGLGGGLFVLLVAGPVLDTSSLVWMVGSLTPEAAAAVYAAGAP
;
A
#
# COMPACT_ATOMS: atom_id res chain seq x y z
N MET A 1 3.67 -4.85 14.16
CA MET A 1 2.68 -4.81 13.06
C MET A 1 3.32 -4.46 11.70
N LEU A 2 3.96 -3.30 11.54
CA LEU A 2 4.71 -2.96 10.31
C LEU A 2 5.76 -4.00 9.94
N VAL A 3 6.48 -4.55 10.91
CA VAL A 3 7.47 -5.62 10.68
C VAL A 3 6.83 -6.86 10.08
N VAL A 4 5.62 -7.24 10.52
CA VAL A 4 4.89 -8.39 9.96
C VAL A 4 4.55 -8.15 8.48
N ALA A 5 4.07 -6.97 8.13
CA ALA A 5 3.75 -6.62 6.75
C ALA A 5 5.02 -6.52 5.87
N LEU A 6 6.13 -5.98 6.40
CA LEU A 6 7.41 -5.89 5.70
C LEU A 6 8.10 -7.25 5.51
N VAL A 7 7.83 -8.22 6.38
CA VAL A 7 8.36 -9.59 6.26
C VAL A 7 7.50 -10.43 5.31
N ALA A 8 6.18 -10.16 5.23
CA ALA A 8 5.27 -10.93 4.42
C ALA A 8 5.61 -10.89 2.92
N VAL A 9 6.08 -9.74 2.41
CA VAL A 9 6.42 -9.59 0.98
C VAL A 9 7.67 -10.39 0.60
N PRO A 10 8.82 -10.26 1.28
CA PRO A 10 9.97 -11.12 1.01
C PRO A 10 9.66 -12.61 1.18
N LEU A 11 8.85 -12.96 2.20
CA LEU A 11 8.42 -14.34 2.40
C LEU A 11 7.62 -14.87 1.23
N ALA A 12 6.67 -14.10 0.70
CA ALA A 12 5.89 -14.48 -0.47
C ALA A 12 6.78 -14.67 -1.70
N VAL A 13 7.80 -13.82 -1.89
CA VAL A 13 8.76 -13.95 -3.00
C VAL A 13 9.62 -15.20 -2.84
N VAL A 14 10.14 -15.47 -1.64
CA VAL A 14 10.96 -16.66 -1.36
C VAL A 14 10.15 -17.94 -1.55
N LEU A 15 8.91 -17.99 -1.06
CA LEU A 15 8.03 -19.13 -1.26
C LEU A 15 7.78 -19.41 -2.75
N GLY A 16 7.75 -18.38 -3.59
CA GLY A 16 7.60 -18.53 -5.03
C GLY A 16 8.74 -19.25 -5.73
N ALA A 17 9.93 -19.21 -5.15
CA ALA A 17 11.09 -19.93 -5.70
C ALA A 17 11.01 -21.46 -5.48
N PHE A 18 10.17 -21.93 -4.56
CA PHE A 18 10.06 -23.31 -4.14
C PHE A 18 8.71 -23.99 -4.46
N LEU A 19 7.71 -23.23 -4.88
CA LEU A 19 6.35 -23.71 -5.11
C LEU A 19 5.99 -23.71 -6.60
N ASP A 20 5.10 -24.61 -6.99
CA ASP A 20 4.45 -24.57 -8.31
C ASP A 20 3.65 -23.28 -8.47
N ARG A 21 3.46 -22.83 -9.72
CA ARG A 21 2.76 -21.57 -10.04
C ARG A 21 1.41 -21.43 -9.34
N SER A 22 0.58 -22.47 -9.32
CA SER A 22 -0.74 -22.42 -8.70
C SER A 22 -0.65 -22.36 -7.17
N SER A 23 0.22 -23.15 -6.58
CA SER A 23 0.47 -23.19 -5.13
C SER A 23 1.09 -21.88 -4.66
N TYR A 24 2.00 -21.31 -5.44
CA TYR A 24 2.61 -20.02 -5.14
C TYR A 24 1.58 -18.87 -5.14
N LEU A 25 0.69 -18.81 -6.13
CA LEU A 25 -0.36 -17.78 -6.16
C LEU A 25 -1.21 -17.82 -4.90
N LEU A 26 -1.69 -19.01 -4.52
CA LEU A 26 -2.51 -19.17 -3.32
C LEU A 26 -1.73 -18.82 -2.05
N ALA A 27 -0.49 -19.30 -1.93
CA ALA A 27 0.35 -19.03 -0.78
C ALA A 27 0.67 -17.52 -0.66
N SER A 28 1.00 -16.85 -1.77
CA SER A 28 1.30 -15.41 -1.75
C SER A 28 0.10 -14.58 -1.35
N ILE A 29 -1.07 -14.87 -1.88
CA ILE A 29 -2.33 -14.23 -1.50
C ILE A 29 -2.62 -14.46 -0.02
N ALA A 30 -2.49 -15.70 0.46
CA ALA A 30 -2.72 -16.03 1.86
C ALA A 30 -1.76 -15.26 2.80
N VAL A 31 -0.46 -15.22 2.48
CA VAL A 31 0.54 -14.47 3.27
C VAL A 31 0.19 -12.99 3.33
N ILE A 32 -0.18 -12.39 2.20
CA ILE A 32 -0.54 -10.96 2.14
C ILE A 32 -1.80 -10.69 2.93
N VAL A 33 -2.86 -11.47 2.74
CA VAL A 33 -4.11 -11.30 3.49
C VAL A 33 -3.86 -11.46 5.00
N LEU A 34 -3.13 -12.50 5.41
CA LEU A 34 -2.79 -12.71 6.81
C LEU A 34 -1.95 -11.57 7.39
N SER A 35 -1.06 -10.96 6.61
CA SER A 35 -0.25 -9.82 7.06
C SER A 35 -1.10 -8.56 7.31
N MET A 36 -2.28 -8.46 6.71
CA MET A 36 -3.20 -7.35 6.91
C MET A 36 -4.05 -7.50 8.17
N VAL A 37 -4.30 -8.74 8.63
CA VAL A 37 -5.16 -9.04 9.82
C VAL A 37 -4.77 -8.22 11.05
N PRO A 38 -3.49 -8.05 11.45
CA PRO A 38 -3.12 -7.26 12.61
C PRO A 38 -3.57 -5.79 12.55
N PHE A 39 -3.59 -5.20 11.34
CA PHE A 39 -4.02 -3.81 11.16
C PHE A 39 -5.53 -3.67 11.32
N PHE A 40 -6.29 -4.57 10.71
CA PHE A 40 -7.75 -4.60 10.86
C PHE A 40 -8.15 -4.88 12.32
N ALA A 41 -7.54 -5.87 12.96
CA ALA A 41 -7.80 -6.19 14.37
C ALA A 41 -7.41 -5.02 15.31
N SER A 42 -6.34 -4.29 15.01
CA SER A 42 -5.95 -3.10 15.79
C SER A 42 -6.98 -1.98 15.67
N PHE A 43 -7.52 -1.79 14.48
CA PHE A 43 -8.58 -0.80 14.24
C PHE A 43 -9.85 -1.18 15.01
N GLU A 44 -10.28 -2.42 14.91
CA GLU A 44 -11.50 -2.92 15.60
C GLU A 44 -11.38 -2.83 17.14
N ARG A 45 -10.22 -3.21 17.68
CA ARG A 45 -9.94 -3.09 19.13
C ARG A 45 -9.97 -1.65 19.63
N GLY A 46 -9.67 -0.68 18.79
CA GLY A 46 -9.73 0.75 19.10
C GLY A 46 -11.17 1.27 19.31
N ARG A 47 -12.20 0.47 19.07
CA ARG A 47 -13.63 0.85 19.17
C ARG A 47 -13.88 2.22 18.53
N PRO A 48 -13.69 2.35 17.21
CA PRO A 48 -13.78 3.63 16.52
C PRO A 48 -15.17 4.24 16.70
N GLN A 49 -15.20 5.53 16.98
CA GLN A 49 -16.46 6.27 17.05
C GLN A 49 -17.07 6.44 15.65
N ALA A 50 -18.39 6.61 15.55
CA ALA A 50 -19.07 6.84 14.28
C ALA A 50 -18.47 7.99 13.47
N ARG A 51 -18.06 9.08 14.13
CA ARG A 51 -17.38 10.23 13.51
C ARG A 51 -16.06 9.82 12.82
N GLU A 52 -15.28 8.96 13.46
CA GLU A 52 -13.99 8.49 12.90
C GLU A 52 -14.21 7.63 11.66
N LEU A 53 -15.25 6.80 11.66
CA LEU A 53 -15.65 5.99 10.50
C LEU A 53 -16.07 6.87 9.32
N VAL A 54 -16.84 7.93 9.57
CA VAL A 54 -17.23 8.88 8.52
C VAL A 54 -16.01 9.58 7.93
N VAL A 55 -15.10 10.09 8.77
CA VAL A 55 -13.87 10.73 8.27
C VAL A 55 -13.03 9.75 7.47
N LEU A 56 -12.88 8.51 7.93
CA LEU A 56 -12.14 7.46 7.21
C LEU A 56 -12.79 7.18 5.85
N ALA A 57 -14.12 7.03 5.80
CA ALA A 57 -14.86 6.79 4.55
C ALA A 57 -14.68 7.94 3.54
N VAL A 58 -14.73 9.19 4.01
CA VAL A 58 -14.47 10.37 3.17
C VAL A 58 -13.05 10.36 2.62
N MET A 59 -12.05 10.03 3.44
CA MET A 59 -10.66 9.96 2.99
C MET A 59 -10.43 8.82 2.00
N VAL A 60 -11.09 7.67 2.18
CA VAL A 60 -11.09 6.57 1.21
C VAL A 60 -11.71 7.02 -0.11
N ALA A 61 -12.88 7.65 -0.07
CA ALA A 61 -13.55 8.17 -1.27
C ALA A 61 -12.67 9.19 -2.02
N LEU A 62 -12.01 10.09 -1.29
CA LEU A 62 -11.08 11.07 -1.86
C LEU A 62 -9.87 10.37 -2.51
N ALA A 63 -9.32 9.33 -1.89
CA ALA A 63 -8.21 8.56 -2.43
C ALA A 63 -8.61 7.81 -3.72
N VAL A 64 -9.82 7.23 -3.74
CA VAL A 64 -10.38 6.59 -4.95
C VAL A 64 -10.60 7.61 -6.06
N ALA A 65 -11.19 8.77 -5.74
CA ALA A 65 -11.39 9.86 -6.70
C ALA A 65 -10.06 10.38 -7.26
N ALA A 66 -9.04 10.53 -6.41
CA ALA A 66 -7.70 10.92 -6.81
C ALA A 66 -7.07 9.90 -7.78
N ARG A 67 -7.25 8.59 -7.55
CA ARG A 67 -6.81 7.55 -8.50
C ARG A 67 -7.55 7.65 -9.83
N ALA A 68 -8.86 7.83 -9.80
CA ALA A 68 -9.67 7.92 -11.01
C ALA A 68 -9.34 9.18 -11.84
N ALA A 69 -9.19 10.33 -11.20
CA ALA A 69 -8.90 11.60 -11.86
C ALA A 69 -7.53 11.60 -12.58
N PHE A 70 -6.54 10.88 -12.04
CA PHE A 70 -5.19 10.81 -12.59
C PHE A 70 -4.84 9.46 -13.22
N ALA A 71 -5.84 8.64 -13.54
CA ALA A 71 -5.66 7.32 -14.14
C ALA A 71 -4.92 7.37 -15.49
N PHE A 72 -5.05 8.47 -16.22
CA PHE A 72 -4.43 8.65 -17.54
C PHE A 72 -3.01 9.25 -17.49
N VAL A 73 -2.53 9.62 -16.30
CA VAL A 73 -1.19 10.18 -16.12
C VAL A 73 -0.25 9.06 -15.69
N PRO A 74 0.68 8.62 -16.57
CA PRO A 74 1.62 7.54 -16.24
C PRO A 74 2.42 7.87 -14.98
N SER A 75 2.66 6.87 -14.16
CA SER A 75 3.49 6.95 -12.93
C SER A 75 3.02 7.93 -11.85
N PHE A 76 1.93 8.67 -12.08
CA PHE A 76 1.40 9.64 -11.10
C PHE A 76 0.38 8.99 -10.17
N LYS A 77 0.82 8.64 -8.95
CA LYS A 77 0.02 7.91 -7.97
C LYS A 77 -0.51 8.82 -6.85
N LEU A 78 -1.38 9.80 -7.20
CA LEU A 78 -1.94 10.76 -6.23
C LEU A 78 -2.67 10.06 -5.06
N MET A 79 -3.28 8.91 -5.30
CA MET A 79 -3.90 8.09 -4.27
C MET A 79 -2.93 7.80 -3.11
N ALA A 80 -1.65 7.50 -3.40
CA ALA A 80 -0.65 7.25 -2.36
C ALA A 80 -0.45 8.48 -1.46
N ALA A 81 -0.39 9.69 -2.03
CA ALA A 81 -0.24 10.91 -1.25
C ALA A 81 -1.44 11.16 -0.33
N VAL A 82 -2.68 10.97 -0.83
CA VAL A 82 -3.90 11.10 -0.01
C VAL A 82 -3.89 10.11 1.15
N VAL A 83 -3.51 8.87 0.89
CA VAL A 83 -3.43 7.81 1.91
C VAL A 83 -2.34 8.10 2.94
N MET A 84 -1.17 8.58 2.53
CA MET A 84 -0.09 9.00 3.44
C MET A 84 -0.56 10.14 4.35
N LEU A 85 -1.20 11.16 3.78
CA LEU A 85 -1.78 12.27 4.55
C LEU A 85 -2.84 11.79 5.53
N THR A 86 -3.67 10.82 5.13
CA THR A 86 -4.65 10.19 6.03
C THR A 86 -3.94 9.51 7.21
N GLY A 87 -2.87 8.78 6.95
CA GLY A 87 -2.05 8.16 7.99
C GLY A 87 -1.45 9.18 8.96
N ILE A 88 -0.86 10.26 8.43
CA ILE A 88 -0.29 11.34 9.24
C ILE A 88 -1.35 11.97 10.15
N ALA A 89 -2.55 12.21 9.61
CA ALA A 89 -3.63 12.86 10.35
C ALA A 89 -4.30 11.93 11.37
N LEU A 90 -4.59 10.68 11.00
CA LEU A 90 -5.42 9.75 11.77
C LEU A 90 -4.64 8.65 12.50
N GLY A 91 -3.36 8.48 12.19
CA GLY A 91 -2.50 7.45 12.79
C GLY A 91 -2.34 6.20 11.92
N ALA A 92 -1.42 5.32 12.35
CA ALA A 92 -0.94 4.18 11.56
C ALA A 92 -2.05 3.19 11.16
N SER A 93 -2.86 2.72 12.10
CA SER A 93 -3.92 1.74 11.82
C SER A 93 -4.97 2.28 10.86
N ARG A 94 -5.40 3.53 11.06
CA ARG A 94 -6.40 4.17 10.20
C ARG A 94 -5.85 4.49 8.82
N GLY A 95 -4.59 4.92 8.75
CA GLY A 95 -3.89 5.14 7.48
C GLY A 95 -3.74 3.85 6.67
N PHE A 96 -3.34 2.75 7.31
CA PHE A 96 -3.27 1.46 6.66
C PHE A 96 -4.64 1.00 6.14
N LEU A 97 -5.67 1.12 6.97
CA LEU A 97 -7.04 0.75 6.59
C LEU A 97 -7.55 1.60 5.42
N ALA A 98 -7.31 2.92 5.45
CA ALA A 98 -7.67 3.81 4.35
C ALA A 98 -7.02 3.41 3.03
N GLY A 99 -5.72 3.11 3.03
CA GLY A 99 -4.99 2.67 1.84
C GLY A 99 -5.48 1.34 1.30
N SER A 100 -5.69 0.37 2.18
CA SER A 100 -6.20 -0.96 1.82
C SER A 100 -7.61 -0.87 1.23
N LEU A 101 -8.52 -0.14 1.88
CA LEU A 101 -9.89 0.05 1.38
C LEU A 101 -9.91 0.86 0.08
N ALA A 102 -9.10 1.90 -0.05
CA ALA A 102 -9.03 2.69 -1.28
C ALA A 102 -8.57 1.84 -2.47
N ALA A 103 -7.56 0.97 -2.27
CA ALA A 103 -7.12 0.03 -3.29
C ALA A 103 -8.24 -0.95 -3.67
N PHE A 104 -8.89 -1.56 -2.68
CA PHE A 104 -9.98 -2.50 -2.90
C PHE A 104 -11.16 -1.86 -3.64
N VAL A 105 -11.65 -0.72 -3.15
CA VAL A 105 -12.80 -0.02 -3.73
C VAL A 105 -12.49 0.49 -5.13
N SER A 106 -11.31 1.07 -5.35
CA SER A 106 -10.95 1.57 -6.68
C SER A 106 -10.84 0.46 -7.72
N ASN A 107 -10.51 -0.76 -7.31
CA ASN A 107 -10.42 -1.89 -8.24
C ASN A 107 -11.79 -2.34 -8.80
N PHE A 108 -12.92 -1.94 -8.22
CA PHE A 108 -14.22 -2.10 -8.90
C PHE A 108 -14.31 -1.28 -10.18
N MET A 109 -13.55 -0.19 -10.28
CA MET A 109 -13.48 0.65 -11.50
C MET A 109 -12.36 0.19 -12.45
N PHE A 110 -11.22 -0.28 -11.90
CA PHE A 110 -10.01 -0.60 -12.66
C PHE A 110 -9.78 -2.10 -12.88
N GLY A 111 -10.65 -2.94 -12.35
CA GLY A 111 -10.60 -4.39 -12.43
C GLY A 111 -10.08 -5.03 -11.14
N GLN A 112 -10.81 -6.03 -10.66
CA GLN A 112 -10.43 -6.90 -9.55
C GLN A 112 -9.64 -8.09 -10.06
N GLY A 113 -8.67 -8.54 -9.27
CA GLY A 113 -7.88 -9.71 -9.63
C GLY A 113 -6.94 -10.15 -8.49
N PRO A 114 -6.10 -11.16 -8.75
CA PRO A 114 -5.12 -11.67 -7.77
C PRO A 114 -4.12 -10.61 -7.30
N TRP A 115 -3.98 -9.53 -8.04
CA TRP A 115 -3.16 -8.36 -7.66
C TRP A 115 -3.81 -7.50 -6.57
N THR A 116 -5.12 -7.62 -6.35
CA THR A 116 -5.85 -6.77 -5.39
C THR A 116 -5.27 -6.83 -3.97
N PRO A 117 -5.00 -7.99 -3.36
CA PRO A 117 -4.40 -8.05 -2.02
C PRO A 117 -3.03 -7.36 -1.96
N TRP A 118 -2.22 -7.47 -3.03
CA TRP A 118 -0.92 -6.80 -3.13
C TRP A 118 -1.07 -5.27 -3.15
N GLN A 119 -2.04 -4.78 -3.91
CA GLN A 119 -2.35 -3.34 -3.93
C GLN A 119 -2.87 -2.85 -2.58
N MET A 120 -3.74 -3.62 -1.93
CA MET A 120 -4.23 -3.31 -0.58
C MET A 120 -3.07 -3.21 0.41
N LEU A 121 -2.12 -4.15 0.35
CA LEU A 121 -0.92 -4.12 1.19
C LEU A 121 -0.04 -2.90 0.85
N ALA A 122 0.29 -2.66 -0.41
CA ALA A 122 1.17 -1.57 -0.85
C ALA A 122 0.63 -0.20 -0.41
N PHE A 123 -0.63 0.09 -0.73
CA PHE A 123 -1.26 1.36 -0.33
C PHE A 123 -1.56 1.43 1.17
N GLY A 124 -1.88 0.30 1.79
CA GLY A 124 -1.97 0.20 3.25
C GLY A 124 -0.65 0.57 3.93
N LEU A 125 0.48 0.07 3.43
CA LEU A 125 1.81 0.43 3.93
C LEU A 125 2.10 1.92 3.76
N CYS A 126 1.71 2.55 2.64
CA CYS A 126 1.83 3.99 2.47
C CYS A 126 1.18 4.76 3.63
N GLY A 127 -0.08 4.46 3.96
CA GLY A 127 -0.77 5.12 5.07
C GLY A 127 -0.24 4.71 6.45
N GLY A 128 0.04 3.43 6.63
CA GLY A 128 0.49 2.86 7.90
C GLY A 128 1.86 3.38 8.33
N VAL A 129 2.85 3.42 7.43
CA VAL A 129 4.20 3.88 7.73
C VAL A 129 4.21 5.37 8.04
N PHE A 130 3.58 6.20 7.21
CA PHE A 130 3.53 7.65 7.44
C PHE A 130 2.72 8.01 8.70
N GLY A 131 1.65 7.24 9.00
CA GLY A 131 0.93 7.36 10.26
C GLY A 131 1.80 7.01 11.46
N PHE A 132 2.58 5.94 11.38
CA PHE A 132 3.52 5.55 12.43
C PHE A 132 4.63 6.59 12.65
N LEU A 133 5.18 7.16 11.58
CA LEU A 133 6.17 8.23 11.68
C LEU A 133 5.58 9.47 12.36
N ALA A 134 4.32 9.81 12.08
CA ALA A 134 3.63 10.91 12.75
C ALA A 134 3.32 10.61 14.23
N GLU A 135 2.98 9.39 14.58
CA GLU A 135 2.80 8.95 15.97
C GLU A 135 4.10 9.01 16.78
N ARG A 136 5.25 8.78 16.12
CA ARG A 136 6.58 8.91 16.72
C ARG A 136 7.14 10.33 16.74
N GLY A 137 6.39 11.30 16.22
CA GLY A 137 6.82 12.70 16.15
C GLY A 137 7.85 13.02 15.05
N ALA A 138 8.19 12.05 14.20
CA ALA A 138 9.10 12.25 13.06
C ALA A 138 8.46 13.09 11.94
N VAL A 139 7.14 13.05 11.81
CA VAL A 139 6.37 13.89 10.89
C VAL A 139 5.35 14.69 11.71
N PRO A 140 5.41 16.02 11.70
CA PRO A 140 4.45 16.84 12.44
C PRO A 140 3.06 16.74 11.83
N ARG A 141 2.03 16.67 12.70
CA ARG A 141 0.62 16.61 12.27
C ARG A 141 0.05 17.98 11.86
N ALA A 142 0.64 19.04 12.34
CA ALA A 142 0.21 20.41 12.09
C ALA A 142 1.42 21.31 11.86
N SER A 143 1.19 22.52 11.33
CA SER A 143 2.21 23.56 11.18
C SER A 143 3.38 23.16 10.28
N TRP A 144 3.08 22.74 9.06
CA TRP A 144 4.10 22.31 8.10
C TRP A 144 4.85 23.50 7.51
N SER A 145 6.13 23.62 7.85
CA SER A 145 7.06 24.51 7.16
C SER A 145 7.29 24.06 5.72
N ALA A 146 7.82 24.93 4.87
CA ALA A 146 8.18 24.56 3.49
C ALA A 146 9.17 23.38 3.46
N LYS A 147 10.15 23.36 4.38
CA LYS A 147 11.10 22.27 4.55
C LYS A 147 10.40 20.96 4.90
N THR A 148 9.44 20.98 5.82
CA THR A 148 8.67 19.78 6.21
C THR A 148 7.87 19.23 5.03
N ARG A 149 7.20 20.09 4.26
CA ARG A 149 6.45 19.68 3.06
C ARG A 149 7.36 19.01 2.04
N LEU A 150 8.53 19.59 1.80
CA LEU A 150 9.52 19.04 0.88
C LEU A 150 10.01 17.68 1.36
N LEU A 151 10.42 17.55 2.63
CA LEU A 151 10.92 16.30 3.20
C LEU A 151 9.87 15.18 3.19
N VAL A 152 8.63 15.50 3.56
CA VAL A 152 7.53 14.51 3.54
C VAL A 152 7.19 14.12 2.10
N GLY A 153 7.19 15.07 1.16
CA GLY A 153 6.96 14.79 -0.25
C GLY A 153 8.05 13.91 -0.86
N LEU A 154 9.32 14.26 -0.65
CA LEU A 154 10.46 13.45 -1.12
C LEU A 154 10.49 12.08 -0.45
N GLY A 155 10.29 12.03 0.87
CA GLY A 155 10.20 10.76 1.61
C GLY A 155 9.04 9.87 1.14
N GLY A 156 7.90 10.48 0.84
CA GLY A 156 6.74 9.79 0.27
C GLY A 156 7.01 9.24 -1.12
N GLY A 157 7.60 10.05 -2.00
CA GLY A 157 8.01 9.62 -3.33
C GLY A 157 9.02 8.48 -3.28
N LEU A 158 10.04 8.61 -2.43
CA LEU A 158 11.05 7.57 -2.23
C LEU A 158 10.44 6.27 -1.66
N PHE A 159 9.49 6.40 -0.74
CA PHE A 159 8.78 5.23 -0.20
C PHE A 159 7.95 4.52 -1.28
N VAL A 160 7.26 5.28 -2.13
CA VAL A 160 6.52 4.69 -3.27
C VAL A 160 7.49 3.97 -4.20
N LEU A 161 8.62 4.58 -4.53
CA LEU A 161 9.61 4.01 -5.44
C LEU A 161 10.26 2.74 -4.88
N LEU A 162 10.69 2.76 -3.61
CA LEU A 162 11.51 1.69 -3.03
C LEU A 162 10.70 0.60 -2.31
N VAL A 163 9.45 0.86 -1.94
CA VAL A 163 8.63 -0.09 -1.17
C VAL A 163 7.33 -0.41 -1.90
N ALA A 164 6.48 0.58 -2.15
CA ALA A 164 5.16 0.32 -2.72
C ALA A 164 5.26 -0.14 -4.19
N GLY A 165 6.16 0.46 -4.99
CA GLY A 165 6.42 0.05 -6.36
C GLY A 165 6.86 -1.41 -6.46
N PRO A 166 7.96 -1.81 -5.82
CA PRO A 166 8.40 -3.21 -5.81
C PRO A 166 7.36 -4.21 -5.33
N VAL A 167 6.51 -3.86 -4.36
CA VAL A 167 5.38 -4.70 -3.95
C VAL A 167 4.40 -4.90 -5.10
N LEU A 168 4.06 -3.83 -5.83
CA LEU A 168 3.15 -3.90 -6.99
C LEU A 168 3.79 -4.63 -8.16
N ASP A 169 5.08 -4.38 -8.44
CA ASP A 169 5.81 -5.03 -9.53
C ASP A 169 5.98 -6.53 -9.27
N THR A 170 6.20 -6.93 -8.01
CA THR A 170 6.20 -8.35 -7.63
C THR A 170 4.86 -9.01 -7.95
N SER A 171 3.73 -8.32 -7.71
CA SER A 171 2.41 -8.84 -8.08
C SER A 171 2.28 -9.04 -9.59
N SER A 172 2.79 -8.10 -10.38
CA SER A 172 2.82 -8.18 -11.85
C SER A 172 3.69 -9.31 -12.35
N LEU A 173 4.87 -9.50 -11.75
CA LEU A 173 5.78 -10.59 -12.07
C LEU A 173 5.12 -11.95 -11.85
N VAL A 174 4.47 -12.14 -10.69
CA VAL A 174 3.80 -13.39 -10.35
C VAL A 174 2.62 -13.66 -11.27
N TRP A 175 1.83 -12.64 -11.57
CA TRP A 175 0.58 -12.78 -12.28
C TRP A 175 0.74 -12.81 -13.80
N MET A 176 1.54 -11.89 -14.37
CA MET A 176 1.65 -11.72 -15.82
C MET A 176 2.71 -12.62 -16.43
N VAL A 177 3.88 -12.70 -15.81
CA VAL A 177 5.03 -13.43 -16.36
C VAL A 177 5.01 -14.90 -15.95
N GLY A 178 4.57 -15.18 -14.72
CA GLY A 178 4.45 -16.54 -14.19
C GLY A 178 5.78 -17.29 -14.04
N SER A 179 6.90 -16.58 -14.12
CA SER A 179 8.25 -17.11 -13.91
C SER A 179 9.05 -16.13 -13.06
N LEU A 180 9.77 -16.64 -12.08
CA LEU A 180 10.65 -15.88 -11.20
C LEU A 180 12.12 -15.97 -11.68
N THR A 181 12.34 -15.82 -12.98
CA THR A 181 13.71 -15.75 -13.51
C THR A 181 14.30 -14.36 -13.24
N PRO A 182 15.63 -14.24 -13.02
CA PRO A 182 16.29 -12.94 -12.82
C PRO A 182 16.04 -11.95 -13.96
N GLU A 183 15.97 -12.45 -15.20
CA GLU A 183 15.73 -11.63 -16.39
C GLU A 183 14.28 -11.08 -16.40
N ALA A 184 13.30 -11.92 -16.08
CA ALA A 184 11.89 -11.51 -15.97
C ALA A 184 11.69 -10.49 -14.85
N ALA A 185 12.34 -10.72 -13.70
CA ALA A 185 12.31 -9.77 -12.60
C ALA A 185 12.92 -8.42 -13.01
N ALA A 186 14.11 -8.44 -13.60
CA ALA A 186 14.78 -7.21 -14.08
C ALA A 186 13.91 -6.44 -15.08
N ALA A 187 13.25 -7.12 -16.02
CA ALA A 187 12.38 -6.50 -17.01
C ALA A 187 11.14 -5.83 -16.36
N VAL A 188 10.48 -6.52 -15.42
CA VAL A 188 9.28 -5.99 -14.75
C VAL A 188 9.64 -4.80 -13.86
N TYR A 189 10.71 -4.90 -13.05
CA TYR A 189 11.13 -3.79 -12.18
C TYR A 189 11.65 -2.60 -12.98
N ALA A 190 12.33 -2.82 -14.11
CA ALA A 190 12.74 -1.73 -15.00
C ALA A 190 11.55 -1.04 -15.66
N ALA A 191 10.49 -1.79 -16.03
CA ALA A 191 9.28 -1.24 -16.61
C ALA A 191 8.39 -0.54 -15.56
N GLY A 192 8.42 -0.97 -14.31
CA GLY A 192 7.68 -0.36 -13.20
C GLY A 192 8.36 0.88 -12.60
N ALA A 193 9.66 1.08 -12.86
CA ALA A 193 10.37 2.29 -12.44
C ALA A 193 9.84 3.51 -13.22
N PRO A 194 9.52 4.62 -12.52
CA PRO A 194 9.02 5.85 -13.15
C PRO A 194 10.06 6.55 -14.02
#